data_e1e9fb81bb573d0076b2d39a3766c3f6
#
_entry.id   e1e9fb81bb573d0076b2d39a3766c3f6
#
_cell.length_a   1.000
_cell.length_b   1.000
_cell.length_c   1.000
_cell.angle_alpha   90.00
_cell.angle_beta   90.00
_cell.angle_gamma   90.00
#
_symmetry.space_group_name_H-M   'P 1'
#
loop_
_entity.id
_entity.type
_entity.pdbx_description
1 polymer ?
#
loop_
_entity_poly.entity_id
_entity_poly.type
_entity_poly.pdbx_seq_one_letter_code
_entity_poly.pdbx_strand_id
1 'polypeptide(L)'
;MSGIGTKCVQAGYTPGSGEPRQVPIIQSTTFKYASSSDMGKLFDLEASGYFYSRLQNPTNDTVAAKIAALEGGSAAMLTSSGQAANFYAVFNIASCGDHVVSSSSIYGGSYNLFAVTMKRMGVDFTFVEPDCTPEELDAAFRPNTKA
;
A
#
# COMPACT_ATOMS: atom_id res chain seq x y z
N MET A 1 -13.83 -10.81 18.86
CA MET A 1 -13.13 -10.68 17.58
C MET A 1 -13.49 -11.86 16.69
N SER A 2 -13.88 -11.63 15.43
CA SER A 2 -14.20 -12.72 14.48
C SER A 2 -12.93 -13.52 14.11
N GLY A 3 -13.07 -14.85 13.95
CA GLY A 3 -11.97 -15.70 13.50
C GLY A 3 -11.52 -15.38 12.07
N ILE A 4 -10.31 -15.85 11.70
CA ILE A 4 -9.71 -15.58 10.38
C ILE A 4 -10.61 -16.00 9.23
N GLY A 5 -11.29 -17.16 9.31
CA GLY A 5 -12.24 -17.61 8.30
C GLY A 5 -13.42 -16.66 8.08
N THR A 6 -13.96 -16.08 9.16
CA THR A 6 -15.01 -15.06 9.07
C THR A 6 -14.50 -13.78 8.42
N LYS A 7 -13.29 -13.35 8.77
CA LYS A 7 -12.65 -12.18 8.14
C LYS A 7 -12.44 -12.39 6.64
N CYS A 8 -11.97 -13.57 6.21
CA CYS A 8 -11.80 -13.88 4.78
C CYS A 8 -13.09 -13.69 3.97
N VAL A 9 -14.23 -14.01 4.55
CA VAL A 9 -15.54 -13.92 3.88
C VAL A 9 -16.14 -12.52 4.02
N GLN A 10 -16.18 -11.95 5.22
CA GLN A 10 -17.03 -10.80 5.54
C GLN A 10 -16.29 -9.47 5.68
N ALA A 11 -14.97 -9.46 5.93
CA ALA A 11 -14.27 -8.20 6.14
C ALA A 11 -14.21 -7.35 4.85
N GLY A 12 -14.16 -6.04 5.04
CA GLY A 12 -13.99 -5.05 3.97
C GLY A 12 -15.28 -4.57 3.32
N TYR A 13 -16.42 -5.25 3.53
CA TYR A 13 -17.70 -4.83 2.97
C TYR A 13 -18.85 -5.09 3.94
N THR A 14 -19.66 -4.07 4.18
CA THR A 14 -20.89 -4.17 4.94
C THR A 14 -22.03 -3.60 4.09
N PRO A 15 -22.90 -4.45 3.53
CA PRO A 15 -24.01 -3.97 2.71
C PRO A 15 -25.03 -3.21 3.56
N GLY A 16 -25.56 -2.14 3.00
CA GLY A 16 -26.72 -1.43 3.55
C GLY A 16 -28.05 -2.15 3.27
N SER A 17 -29.16 -1.55 3.73
CA SER A 17 -30.49 -2.10 3.47
C SER A 17 -30.81 -2.06 1.99
N GLY A 18 -31.13 -3.24 1.41
CA GLY A 18 -31.43 -3.37 -0.02
C GLY A 18 -30.21 -3.45 -0.93
N GLU A 19 -29.01 -3.40 -0.39
CA GLU A 19 -27.77 -3.56 -1.18
C GLU A 19 -27.40 -5.03 -1.39
N PRO A 20 -26.63 -5.35 -2.46
CA PRO A 20 -26.13 -6.69 -2.70
C PRO A 20 -25.26 -7.18 -1.55
N ARG A 21 -25.38 -8.45 -1.18
CA ARG A 21 -24.48 -9.08 -0.20
C ARG A 21 -23.06 -9.24 -0.72
N GLN A 22 -22.91 -9.40 -2.03
CA GLN A 22 -21.61 -9.45 -2.70
C GLN A 22 -21.20 -8.06 -3.14
N VAL A 23 -19.90 -7.76 -3.01
CA VAL A 23 -19.34 -6.50 -3.49
C VAL A 23 -19.58 -6.38 -5.00
N PRO A 24 -20.25 -5.34 -5.48
CA PRO A 24 -20.36 -5.07 -6.91
C PRO A 24 -18.98 -4.78 -7.52
N ILE A 25 -18.76 -5.24 -8.75
CA ILE A 25 -17.58 -4.82 -9.53
C ILE A 25 -17.91 -3.51 -10.23
N ILE A 26 -17.32 -2.41 -9.76
CA ILE A 26 -17.56 -1.07 -10.26
C ILE A 26 -16.49 -0.72 -11.30
N GLN A 27 -16.85 -0.85 -12.58
CA GLN A 27 -15.99 -0.56 -13.73
C GLN A 27 -16.24 0.86 -14.26
N SER A 28 -16.28 1.84 -13.37
CA SER A 28 -16.46 3.24 -13.76
C SER A 28 -15.17 4.02 -13.54
N THR A 29 -14.81 4.87 -14.51
CA THR A 29 -13.69 5.80 -14.36
C THR A 29 -14.09 7.01 -13.54
N THR A 30 -15.30 7.51 -13.71
CA THR A 30 -15.83 8.72 -13.06
C THR A 30 -17.17 8.43 -12.41
N PHE A 31 -17.57 9.30 -11.48
CA PHE A 31 -18.82 9.18 -10.73
C PHE A 31 -19.63 10.45 -10.87
N LYS A 32 -20.96 10.32 -10.92
CA LYS A 32 -21.90 11.43 -11.08
C LYS A 32 -22.32 11.98 -9.73
N TYR A 33 -22.34 13.30 -9.62
CA TYR A 33 -22.91 14.04 -8.49
C TYR A 33 -24.10 14.89 -8.94
N ALA A 34 -24.94 15.28 -8.00
CA ALA A 34 -26.15 16.07 -8.28
C ALA A 34 -25.78 17.50 -8.68
N SER A 35 -24.70 18.05 -8.13
CA SER A 35 -24.23 19.40 -8.43
C SER A 35 -22.70 19.50 -8.48
N SER A 36 -22.18 20.53 -9.13
CA SER A 36 -20.76 20.87 -9.10
C SER A 36 -20.28 21.29 -7.71
N SER A 37 -21.17 21.86 -6.89
CA SER A 37 -20.87 22.21 -5.51
C SER A 37 -20.60 20.96 -4.65
N ASP A 38 -21.40 19.89 -4.83
CA ASP A 38 -21.17 18.64 -4.10
C ASP A 38 -19.85 17.98 -4.51
N MET A 39 -19.50 18.07 -5.79
CA MET A 39 -18.19 17.59 -6.23
C MET A 39 -17.04 18.46 -5.72
N GLY A 40 -17.21 19.77 -5.65
CA GLY A 40 -16.22 20.70 -5.10
C GLY A 40 -15.81 20.33 -3.68
N LYS A 41 -16.75 19.97 -2.83
CA LYS A 41 -16.48 19.53 -1.44
C LYS A 41 -15.56 18.31 -1.34
N LEU A 42 -15.56 17.44 -2.35
CA LEU A 42 -14.62 16.28 -2.38
C LEU A 42 -13.19 16.76 -2.63
N PHE A 43 -13.00 17.73 -3.53
CA PHE A 43 -11.69 18.33 -3.80
C PHE A 43 -11.18 19.13 -2.63
N ASP A 44 -12.07 19.79 -1.90
CA ASP A 44 -11.76 20.58 -0.70
C ASP A 44 -11.60 19.69 0.55
N LEU A 45 -11.77 18.37 0.41
CA LEU A 45 -11.74 17.37 1.51
C LEU A 45 -12.78 17.61 2.61
N GLU A 46 -13.85 18.33 2.29
CA GLU A 46 -14.98 18.58 3.19
C GLU A 46 -16.01 17.47 3.18
N ALA A 47 -15.99 16.61 2.17
CA ALA A 47 -16.85 15.43 2.04
C ALA A 47 -16.04 14.21 1.58
N SER A 48 -16.54 13.02 1.91
CA SER A 48 -15.99 11.76 1.41
C SER A 48 -16.84 11.25 0.24
N GLY A 49 -16.21 10.65 -0.76
CA GLY A 49 -16.90 10.05 -1.89
C GLY A 49 -15.96 9.70 -3.04
N TYR A 50 -16.48 8.99 -4.02
CA TYR A 50 -15.73 8.54 -5.19
C TYR A 50 -15.99 9.51 -6.34
N PHE A 51 -14.95 10.00 -6.97
CA PHE A 51 -15.08 10.87 -8.17
C PHE A 51 -14.23 10.39 -9.34
N TYR A 52 -13.12 9.70 -9.09
CA TYR A 52 -12.25 9.18 -10.13
C TYR A 52 -11.51 7.91 -9.69
N SER A 53 -11.64 6.82 -10.45
CA SER A 53 -11.13 5.49 -10.06
C SER A 53 -9.62 5.37 -9.96
N ARG A 54 -8.84 6.27 -10.57
CA ARG A 54 -7.39 6.31 -10.34
C ARG A 54 -7.03 6.66 -8.90
N LEU A 55 -7.89 7.44 -8.23
CA LEU A 55 -7.69 7.84 -6.84
C LEU A 55 -8.36 6.88 -5.88
N GLN A 56 -9.63 6.56 -6.12
CA GLN A 56 -10.44 5.68 -5.28
C GLN A 56 -11.52 4.98 -6.09
N ASN A 57 -11.77 3.71 -5.76
CA ASN A 57 -12.84 2.93 -6.36
C ASN A 57 -13.45 2.00 -5.30
N PRO A 58 -14.79 1.90 -5.17
CA PRO A 58 -15.42 1.09 -4.12
C PRO A 58 -14.98 -0.37 -4.12
N THR A 59 -14.74 -0.97 -5.29
CA THR A 59 -14.27 -2.36 -5.39
C THR A 59 -12.85 -2.50 -4.84
N ASN A 60 -11.94 -1.60 -5.22
CA ASN A 60 -10.56 -1.61 -4.74
C ASN A 60 -10.48 -1.37 -3.24
N ASP A 61 -11.25 -0.40 -2.74
CA ASP A 61 -11.27 -0.04 -1.32
C ASP A 61 -11.80 -1.20 -0.46
N THR A 62 -12.79 -1.94 -0.97
CA THR A 62 -13.27 -3.15 -0.28
C THR A 62 -12.18 -4.22 -0.16
N VAL A 63 -11.42 -4.45 -1.23
CA VAL A 63 -10.30 -5.42 -1.20
C VAL A 63 -9.20 -4.93 -0.28
N ALA A 64 -8.83 -3.65 -0.35
CA ALA A 64 -7.83 -3.05 0.53
C ALA A 64 -8.23 -3.17 2.00
N ALA A 65 -9.48 -2.82 2.34
CA ALA A 65 -10.00 -2.96 3.71
C ALA A 65 -10.00 -4.43 4.21
N LYS A 66 -10.30 -5.38 3.32
CA LYS A 66 -10.22 -6.82 3.64
C LYS A 66 -8.78 -7.25 3.94
N ILE A 67 -7.82 -6.88 3.12
CA ILE A 67 -6.40 -7.19 3.35
C ILE A 67 -5.92 -6.56 4.66
N ALA A 68 -6.22 -5.29 4.90
CA ALA A 68 -5.88 -4.62 6.16
C ALA A 68 -6.45 -5.38 7.38
N ALA A 69 -7.71 -5.84 7.30
CA ALA A 69 -8.34 -6.60 8.38
C ALA A 69 -7.70 -7.99 8.61
N LEU A 70 -7.22 -8.64 7.54
CA LEU A 70 -6.54 -9.93 7.61
C LEU A 70 -5.14 -9.81 8.20
N GLU A 71 -4.39 -8.80 7.77
CA GLU A 71 -3.01 -8.52 8.22
C GLU A 71 -2.96 -7.79 9.58
N GLY A 72 -4.09 -7.34 10.11
CA GLY A 72 -4.13 -6.52 11.34
C GLY A 72 -3.58 -5.10 11.14
N GLY A 73 -3.47 -4.65 9.90
CA GLY A 73 -3.02 -3.31 9.54
C GLY A 73 -4.11 -2.26 9.70
N SER A 74 -3.72 -0.99 9.79
CA SER A 74 -4.64 0.15 9.86
C SER A 74 -5.27 0.48 8.50
N ALA A 75 -4.54 0.23 7.40
CA ALA A 75 -4.99 0.43 6.02
C ALA A 75 -4.19 -0.43 5.06
N ALA A 76 -4.65 -0.55 3.81
CA ALA A 76 -3.91 -1.14 2.71
C ALA A 76 -4.16 -0.35 1.43
N MET A 77 -3.24 -0.44 0.49
CA MET A 77 -3.33 0.14 -0.84
C MET A 77 -3.06 -0.94 -1.89
N LEU A 78 -3.90 -1.01 -2.91
CA LEU A 78 -3.68 -1.90 -4.03
C LEU A 78 -2.78 -1.25 -5.08
N THR A 79 -1.88 -2.04 -5.65
CA THR A 79 -0.98 -1.63 -6.72
C THR A 79 -1.10 -2.56 -7.92
N SER A 80 -0.58 -2.13 -9.07
CA SER A 80 -0.65 -2.90 -10.32
C SER A 80 0.30 -4.11 -10.35
N SER A 81 1.24 -4.21 -9.40
CA SER A 81 2.20 -5.32 -9.30
C SER A 81 2.87 -5.38 -7.93
N GLY A 82 3.42 -6.54 -7.56
CA GLY A 82 4.24 -6.67 -6.36
C GLY A 82 5.48 -5.77 -6.38
N GLN A 83 6.09 -5.55 -7.55
CA GLN A 83 7.20 -4.59 -7.68
C GLN A 83 6.79 -3.15 -7.39
N ALA A 84 5.60 -2.75 -7.81
CA ALA A 84 5.05 -1.44 -7.45
C ALA A 84 4.79 -1.36 -5.94
N ALA A 85 4.31 -2.43 -5.31
CA ALA A 85 4.12 -2.48 -3.86
C ALA A 85 5.46 -2.30 -3.12
N ASN A 86 6.50 -3.04 -3.52
CA ASN A 86 7.84 -2.90 -2.93
C ASN A 86 8.43 -1.49 -3.13
N PHE A 87 8.26 -0.94 -4.33
CA PHE A 87 8.71 0.42 -4.63
C PHE A 87 8.03 1.44 -3.71
N TYR A 88 6.70 1.43 -3.64
CA TYR A 88 5.96 2.40 -2.84
C TYR A 88 6.18 2.22 -1.33
N ALA A 89 6.36 1.00 -0.85
CA ALA A 89 6.66 0.76 0.56
C ALA A 89 7.95 1.47 0.99
N VAL A 90 9.00 1.39 0.18
CA VAL A 90 10.27 2.06 0.47
C VAL A 90 10.21 3.55 0.15
N PHE A 91 9.68 3.92 -1.03
CA PHE A 91 9.63 5.32 -1.48
C PHE A 91 8.78 6.23 -0.59
N ASN A 92 7.82 5.64 0.14
CA ASN A 92 7.00 6.37 1.10
C ASN A 92 7.79 6.85 2.33
N ILE A 93 8.87 6.16 2.69
CA ILE A 93 9.63 6.42 3.92
C ILE A 93 11.07 6.89 3.67
N ALA A 94 11.58 6.70 2.46
CA ALA A 94 12.96 7.05 2.07
C ALA A 94 12.97 7.97 0.86
N SER A 95 13.81 8.99 0.91
CA SER A 95 14.02 10.00 -0.12
C SER A 95 15.47 10.00 -0.60
N CYS A 96 15.78 10.85 -1.59
CA CYS A 96 17.16 11.04 -2.03
C CYS A 96 18.08 11.44 -0.86
N GLY A 97 19.18 10.72 -0.69
CA GLY A 97 20.12 10.87 0.41
C GLY A 97 19.83 9.97 1.61
N ASP A 98 18.73 9.24 1.63
CA ASP A 98 18.41 8.29 2.68
C ASP A 98 19.01 6.90 2.41
N HIS A 99 19.03 6.08 3.45
CA HIS A 99 19.59 4.74 3.44
C HIS A 99 18.57 3.70 3.96
N VAL A 100 18.64 2.49 3.40
CA VAL A 100 17.81 1.34 3.80
C VAL A 100 18.69 0.09 3.94
N VAL A 101 18.44 -0.70 4.98
CA VAL A 101 19.05 -2.02 5.16
C VAL A 101 18.07 -3.09 4.68
N SER A 102 18.54 -4.05 3.91
CA SER A 102 17.72 -5.13 3.35
C SER A 102 18.46 -6.45 3.41
N SER A 103 17.73 -7.56 3.52
CA SER A 103 18.33 -8.87 3.34
C SER A 103 18.80 -9.07 1.90
N SER A 104 19.94 -9.77 1.72
CA SER A 104 20.44 -10.20 0.41
C SER A 104 19.58 -11.30 -0.22
N SER A 105 18.86 -12.07 0.58
CA SER A 105 18.03 -13.22 0.15
C SER A 105 16.58 -12.85 -0.20
N ILE A 106 16.35 -11.65 -0.73
CA ILE A 106 15.04 -11.25 -1.24
C ILE A 106 14.88 -11.68 -2.71
N TYR A 107 13.64 -11.63 -3.20
CA TYR A 107 13.34 -11.89 -4.61
C TYR A 107 14.25 -11.06 -5.53
N GLY A 108 14.87 -11.70 -6.54
CA GLY A 108 15.87 -11.04 -7.38
C GLY A 108 15.39 -9.78 -8.10
N GLY A 109 14.09 -9.70 -8.45
CA GLY A 109 13.49 -8.48 -8.98
C GLY A 109 13.48 -7.34 -7.96
N SER A 110 13.22 -7.62 -6.69
CA SER A 110 13.25 -6.63 -5.61
C SER A 110 14.68 -6.22 -5.28
N TYR A 111 15.62 -7.17 -5.29
CA TYR A 111 17.05 -6.87 -5.15
C TYR A 111 17.51 -5.87 -6.23
N ASN A 112 17.17 -6.15 -7.49
CA ASN A 112 17.53 -5.27 -8.60
C ASN A 112 16.83 -3.89 -8.53
N LEU A 113 15.56 -3.87 -8.09
CA LEU A 113 14.84 -2.61 -7.82
C LEU A 113 15.62 -1.74 -6.83
N PHE A 114 16.07 -2.33 -5.72
CA PHE A 114 16.75 -1.62 -4.64
C PHE A 114 18.20 -1.28 -5.01
N ALA A 115 18.97 -2.27 -5.47
CA ALA A 115 20.39 -2.11 -5.76
C ALA A 115 20.69 -1.21 -6.96
N VAL A 116 19.78 -1.13 -7.94
CA VAL A 116 20.01 -0.42 -9.20
C VAL A 116 19.03 0.75 -9.37
N THR A 117 17.73 0.48 -9.36
CA THR A 117 16.74 1.50 -9.72
C THR A 117 16.64 2.58 -8.65
N MET A 118 16.42 2.20 -7.40
CA MET A 118 16.28 3.18 -6.31
C MET A 118 17.61 3.87 -5.99
N LYS A 119 18.75 3.19 -6.19
CA LYS A 119 20.05 3.83 -6.08
C LYS A 119 20.23 4.97 -7.09
N ARG A 120 19.72 4.83 -8.33
CA ARG A 120 19.70 5.93 -9.31
C ARG A 120 18.81 7.11 -8.89
N MET A 121 17.85 6.85 -7.99
CA MET A 121 16.98 7.86 -7.39
C MET A 121 17.59 8.48 -6.12
N GLY A 122 18.83 8.06 -5.77
CA GLY A 122 19.58 8.60 -4.64
C GLY A 122 19.27 7.94 -3.30
N VAL A 123 18.56 6.80 -3.27
CA VAL A 123 18.35 5.99 -2.05
C VAL A 123 19.42 4.89 -2.02
N ASP A 124 20.24 4.89 -0.99
CA ASP A 124 21.28 3.87 -0.81
C ASP A 124 20.76 2.65 -0.06
N PHE A 125 21.30 1.48 -0.40
CA PHE A 125 20.97 0.22 0.24
C PHE A 125 22.23 -0.50 0.71
N THR A 126 22.17 -1.04 1.94
CA THR A 126 23.10 -2.06 2.43
C THR A 126 22.36 -3.39 2.50
N PHE A 127 22.94 -4.42 1.89
CA PHE A 127 22.40 -5.78 1.94
C PHE A 127 23.19 -6.58 2.96
N VAL A 128 22.47 -7.27 3.83
CA VAL A 128 23.04 -8.17 4.85
C VAL A 128 22.59 -9.61 4.59
N GLU A 129 23.43 -10.56 4.95
CA GLU A 129 23.06 -11.97 4.84
C GLU A 129 21.96 -12.33 5.85
N PRO A 130 21.07 -13.31 5.54
CA PRO A 130 19.96 -13.70 6.43
C PRO A 130 20.42 -14.21 7.79
N ASP A 131 21.62 -14.77 7.87
CA ASP A 131 22.27 -15.34 9.04
C ASP A 131 23.35 -14.43 9.64
N CYS A 132 23.35 -13.13 9.26
CA CYS A 132 24.27 -12.15 9.85
C CYS A 132 24.08 -12.07 11.37
N THR A 133 25.18 -11.81 12.06
CA THR A 133 25.13 -11.59 13.52
C THR A 133 24.43 -10.26 13.87
N PRO A 134 23.94 -10.10 15.10
CA PRO A 134 23.40 -8.80 15.54
C PRO A 134 24.37 -7.64 15.34
N GLU A 135 25.66 -7.88 15.59
CA GLU A 135 26.73 -6.89 15.43
C GLU A 135 26.93 -6.48 13.96
N GLU A 136 26.86 -7.42 13.03
CA GLU A 136 26.91 -7.15 11.60
C GLU A 136 25.69 -6.38 11.12
N LEU A 137 24.51 -6.74 11.64
CA LEU A 137 23.27 -6.02 11.35
C LEU A 137 23.36 -4.58 11.88
N ASP A 138 23.78 -4.37 13.11
CA ASP A 138 23.95 -3.04 13.70
C ASP A 138 24.95 -2.19 12.92
N ALA A 139 26.05 -2.79 12.46
CA ALA A 139 27.06 -2.11 11.65
C ALA A 139 26.54 -1.66 10.26
N ALA A 140 25.47 -2.29 9.77
CA ALA A 140 24.84 -1.90 8.51
C ALA A 140 24.01 -0.61 8.61
N PHE A 141 23.59 -0.21 9.82
CA PHE A 141 22.81 1.00 10.03
C PHE A 141 23.70 2.25 9.99
N ARG A 142 23.16 3.32 9.42
CA ARG A 142 23.82 4.63 9.28
C ARG A 142 22.91 5.70 9.89
N PRO A 143 23.44 6.91 10.18
CA PRO A 143 22.62 8.01 10.72
C PRO A 143 21.42 8.39 9.86
N ASN A 144 21.49 8.14 8.55
CA ASN A 144 20.44 8.39 7.57
C ASN A 144 19.61 7.15 7.21
N THR A 145 19.73 6.05 7.93
CA THR A 145 18.92 4.84 7.72
C THR A 145 17.47 5.11 8.13
N LYS A 146 16.52 4.77 7.24
CA LYS A 146 15.07 4.94 7.44
C LYS A 146 14.34 3.61 7.68
N ALA A 147 14.86 2.50 7.19
CA ALA A 147 14.29 1.16 7.36
C ALA A 147 15.37 0.07 7.21
#